data_aecbbec3d2feff75ec8be25bc99974b9
#
_entry.id   aecbbec3d2feff75ec8be25bc99974b9
#
_cell.length_a   1.000
_cell.length_b   1.000
_cell.length_c   1.000
_cell.angle_alpha   90.00
_cell.angle_beta   90.00
_cell.angle_gamma   90.00
#
_symmetry.space_group_name_H-M   'P 1'
#
loop_
_entity.id
_entity.type
_entity.pdbx_description
1 polymer ?
#
loop_
_entity_poly.entity_id
_entity_poly.type
_entity_poly.pdbx_seq_one_letter_code
_entity_poly.pdbx_strand_id
1 'polypeptide(L)'
;MDHEINFIKIFNFHQDFPNRIVARESSWIEFKESFNWASKSKYGKTISAFANNKGGYIVFGVKPNPKELVGLQSSNFEDIDESKITEYLNSVFSPEINFEKFTRKVRDKIIGLIFVCESLNKPVICTKTDDDIKEAEIYYRYNARSEKIKYPELRTMIDKTREQERKEWMKHMERISHIGPTNTAILDISKGKIEGEGGTLLIDEKLISKMTFIKEGKFKKEGKPVLKLVGDVKPAIVTKGIVDVGHVRITDNPAYPAIREETILEYYPLDYRKLTALLRERYSDFKIGRKYHGIRKELRGCGQYCKTRLLDPSNPKGSSKDFFSHDIVSVFDKYYTKRV
;
A
#
# COMPACT_ATOMS: atom_id res chain seq x y z
N MET A 1 5.50 -24.66 0.03
CA MET A 1 4.87 -25.92 0.52
C MET A 1 5.49 -27.06 -0.27
N ASP A 2 5.84 -28.17 0.36
CA ASP A 2 6.51 -29.26 -0.34
C ASP A 2 5.48 -30.11 -1.10
N HIS A 3 5.30 -29.83 -2.38
CA HIS A 3 4.36 -30.53 -3.25
C HIS A 3 4.64 -32.03 -3.35
N GLU A 4 5.90 -32.43 -3.28
CA GLU A 4 6.28 -33.83 -3.39
C GLU A 4 5.78 -34.66 -2.21
N ILE A 5 5.88 -34.16 -0.99
CA ILE A 5 5.37 -34.86 0.20
C ILE A 5 3.84 -35.00 0.13
N ASN A 6 3.14 -33.96 -0.33
CA ASN A 6 1.69 -34.02 -0.47
C ASN A 6 1.29 -34.97 -1.59
N PHE A 7 2.05 -35.00 -2.70
CA PHE A 7 1.80 -35.88 -3.82
C PHE A 7 1.90 -37.39 -3.39
N ILE A 8 2.89 -37.75 -2.61
CA ILE A 8 3.02 -39.09 -2.06
C ILE A 8 1.82 -39.48 -1.20
N LYS A 9 1.31 -38.56 -0.39
CA LYS A 9 0.12 -38.78 0.42
C LYS A 9 -1.16 -38.92 -0.40
N ILE A 10 -1.31 -38.20 -1.49
CA ILE A 10 -2.45 -38.29 -2.40
C ILE A 10 -2.48 -39.58 -3.16
N PHE A 11 -1.32 -40.01 -3.71
CA PHE A 11 -1.19 -41.19 -4.58
C PHE A 11 -0.66 -42.41 -3.84
N ASN A 12 -1.18 -42.66 -2.65
CA ASN A 12 -0.98 -43.96 -1.97
C ASN A 12 -2.04 -44.94 -2.48
N PHE A 13 -1.58 -46.09 -3.01
CA PHE A 13 -2.43 -47.08 -3.65
C PHE A 13 -2.70 -48.26 -2.75
N HIS A 14 -3.88 -48.87 -2.93
CA HIS A 14 -4.25 -50.08 -2.21
C HIS A 14 -3.39 -51.27 -2.64
N GLN A 15 -3.03 -52.15 -1.70
CA GLN A 15 -2.16 -53.29 -1.99
C GLN A 15 -2.81 -54.28 -2.94
N ASP A 16 -4.09 -54.61 -2.73
CA ASP A 16 -4.83 -55.59 -3.52
C ASP A 16 -5.46 -55.02 -4.80
N PHE A 17 -5.58 -53.71 -4.90
CA PHE A 17 -6.19 -53.03 -6.04
C PHE A 17 -5.24 -51.96 -6.58
N PRO A 18 -4.39 -52.30 -7.54
CA PRO A 18 -3.26 -51.42 -7.93
C PRO A 18 -3.68 -50.04 -8.43
N ASN A 19 -4.87 -49.87 -9.03
CA ASN A 19 -5.33 -48.59 -9.51
C ASN A 19 -6.19 -47.79 -8.48
N ARG A 20 -6.44 -48.40 -7.32
CA ARG A 20 -7.31 -47.77 -6.30
C ARG A 20 -6.48 -46.96 -5.33
N ILE A 21 -6.87 -45.68 -5.18
CA ILE A 21 -6.25 -44.72 -4.29
C ILE A 21 -6.84 -44.86 -2.88
N VAL A 22 -5.98 -44.90 -1.88
CA VAL A 22 -6.37 -45.00 -0.45
C VAL A 22 -6.81 -43.67 0.09
N ALA A 23 -6.22 -42.57 -0.39
CA ALA A 23 -6.56 -41.22 0.07
C ALA A 23 -8.04 -40.91 -0.12
N ARG A 24 -8.63 -40.18 0.86
CA ARG A 24 -10.02 -39.77 0.82
C ARG A 24 -10.09 -38.27 0.57
N GLU A 25 -11.18 -37.83 -0.06
CA GLU A 25 -11.53 -36.42 -0.07
C GLU A 25 -11.54 -35.86 1.35
N SER A 26 -11.03 -34.67 1.52
CA SER A 26 -10.81 -34.09 2.83
C SER A 26 -10.88 -32.55 2.76
N SER A 27 -10.46 -31.91 3.83
CA SER A 27 -10.38 -30.45 3.88
C SER A 27 -9.34 -29.85 2.92
N TRP A 28 -8.49 -30.67 2.30
CA TRP A 28 -7.41 -30.22 1.41
C TRP A 28 -7.27 -31.00 0.10
N ILE A 29 -8.14 -32.00 -0.15
CA ILE A 29 -8.16 -32.79 -1.41
C ILE A 29 -9.59 -32.91 -1.92
N GLU A 30 -9.74 -32.70 -3.23
CA GLU A 30 -10.95 -33.00 -4.01
C GLU A 30 -10.57 -33.84 -5.23
N PHE A 31 -11.30 -34.91 -5.52
CA PHE A 31 -11.09 -35.74 -6.70
C PHE A 31 -12.17 -35.48 -7.74
N LYS A 32 -11.75 -35.44 -9.02
CA LYS A 32 -12.62 -35.31 -10.20
C LYS A 32 -12.17 -36.31 -11.26
N GLU A 33 -13.14 -36.98 -11.89
CA GLU A 33 -12.85 -37.95 -12.94
C GLU A 33 -12.31 -37.27 -14.21
N SER A 34 -12.89 -36.14 -14.59
CA SER A 34 -12.52 -35.39 -15.78
C SER A 34 -12.54 -33.90 -15.54
N PHE A 35 -11.86 -33.18 -16.41
CA PHE A 35 -11.91 -31.71 -16.45
C PHE A 35 -12.85 -31.27 -17.57
N ASN A 36 -13.81 -30.41 -17.23
CA ASN A 36 -14.69 -29.75 -18.20
C ASN A 36 -14.90 -28.31 -17.79
N TRP A 37 -14.46 -27.37 -18.63
CA TRP A 37 -14.55 -25.95 -18.33
C TRP A 37 -16.01 -25.43 -18.25
N ALA A 38 -16.97 -26.13 -18.82
CA ALA A 38 -18.38 -25.81 -18.60
C ALA A 38 -18.81 -25.90 -17.13
N SER A 39 -18.06 -26.66 -16.30
CA SER A 39 -18.28 -26.76 -14.85
C SER A 39 -17.44 -25.79 -14.03
N LYS A 40 -16.98 -24.68 -14.61
CA LYS A 40 -16.08 -23.69 -13.97
C LYS A 40 -16.64 -23.16 -12.65
N SER A 41 -17.96 -22.98 -12.53
CA SER A 41 -18.61 -22.53 -11.30
C SER A 41 -18.40 -23.50 -10.12
N LYS A 42 -18.48 -24.83 -10.37
CA LYS A 42 -18.20 -25.87 -9.38
C LYS A 42 -16.72 -25.85 -8.96
N TYR A 43 -15.82 -25.63 -9.92
CA TYR A 43 -14.40 -25.50 -9.60
C TYR A 43 -14.13 -24.22 -8.81
N GLY A 44 -14.69 -23.07 -9.22
CA GLY A 44 -14.60 -21.81 -8.53
C GLY A 44 -15.06 -21.90 -7.07
N LYS A 45 -16.21 -22.55 -6.84
CA LYS A 45 -16.73 -22.84 -5.49
C LYS A 45 -15.73 -23.63 -4.65
N THR A 46 -15.11 -24.67 -5.22
CA THR A 46 -14.13 -25.50 -4.50
C THR A 46 -12.82 -24.74 -4.27
N ILE A 47 -12.36 -24.00 -5.29
CA ILE A 47 -11.15 -23.16 -5.21
C ILE A 47 -11.30 -22.10 -4.12
N SER A 48 -12.39 -21.34 -4.11
CA SER A 48 -12.65 -20.32 -3.08
C SER A 48 -12.77 -20.94 -1.68
N ALA A 49 -13.38 -22.13 -1.58
CA ALA A 49 -13.48 -22.85 -0.31
C ALA A 49 -12.12 -23.32 0.23
N PHE A 50 -11.20 -23.74 -0.64
CA PHE A 50 -9.82 -24.06 -0.26
C PHE A 50 -9.05 -22.79 0.14
N ALA A 51 -9.16 -21.71 -0.62
CA ALA A 51 -8.52 -20.44 -0.30
C ALA A 51 -8.95 -19.90 1.08
N ASN A 52 -10.22 -20.05 1.41
CA ASN A 52 -10.77 -19.65 2.71
C ASN A 52 -10.38 -20.61 3.85
N ASN A 53 -9.94 -21.84 3.56
CA ASN A 53 -9.47 -22.77 4.57
C ASN A 53 -7.93 -22.73 4.68
N LYS A 54 -7.25 -23.78 4.32
CA LYS A 54 -5.79 -23.96 4.41
C LYS A 54 -5.14 -24.26 3.06
N GLY A 55 -5.83 -23.88 1.97
CA GLY A 55 -5.46 -24.33 0.65
C GLY A 55 -5.82 -25.78 0.38
N GLY A 56 -5.45 -26.29 -0.79
CA GLY A 56 -5.72 -27.67 -1.15
C GLY A 56 -5.53 -27.99 -2.62
N TYR A 57 -5.83 -29.23 -2.97
CA TYR A 57 -5.66 -29.76 -4.31
C TYR A 57 -6.99 -30.21 -4.91
N ILE A 58 -7.27 -29.82 -6.15
CA ILE A 58 -8.24 -30.47 -7.01
C ILE A 58 -7.47 -31.37 -7.95
N VAL A 59 -7.76 -32.65 -7.91
CA VAL A 59 -7.08 -33.69 -8.68
C VAL A 59 -8.02 -34.23 -9.74
N PHE A 60 -7.66 -34.05 -11.01
CA PHE A 60 -8.41 -34.54 -12.18
C PHE A 60 -7.79 -35.83 -12.73
N GLY A 61 -8.60 -36.76 -13.16
CA GLY A 61 -8.19 -38.09 -13.63
C GLY A 61 -8.33 -39.16 -12.55
N VAL A 62 -9.13 -38.91 -11.50
CA VAL A 62 -9.45 -39.87 -10.46
C VAL A 62 -10.96 -40.00 -10.34
N LYS A 63 -11.48 -41.20 -10.55
CA LYS A 63 -12.90 -41.50 -10.32
C LYS A 63 -13.23 -41.43 -8.85
N PRO A 64 -14.31 -40.75 -8.44
CA PRO A 64 -14.57 -40.52 -7.02
C PRO A 64 -15.09 -41.76 -6.26
N ASN A 65 -15.77 -42.67 -6.96
CA ASN A 65 -16.32 -43.88 -6.35
C ASN A 65 -16.45 -45.06 -7.33
N PRO A 66 -15.67 -46.17 -7.18
CA PRO A 66 -14.51 -46.27 -6.28
C PRO A 66 -13.41 -45.29 -6.69
N LYS A 67 -12.53 -44.91 -5.75
CA LYS A 67 -11.42 -43.99 -6.05
C LYS A 67 -10.36 -44.68 -6.89
N GLU A 68 -10.49 -44.52 -8.18
CA GLU A 68 -9.68 -45.23 -9.14
C GLU A 68 -8.94 -44.24 -10.05
N LEU A 69 -7.64 -44.48 -10.20
CA LEU A 69 -6.80 -43.69 -11.10
C LEU A 69 -7.21 -44.01 -12.56
N VAL A 70 -7.85 -43.08 -13.24
CA VAL A 70 -8.25 -43.26 -14.65
C VAL A 70 -7.40 -42.42 -15.61
N GLY A 71 -6.78 -41.34 -15.12
CA GLY A 71 -6.02 -40.38 -15.90
C GLY A 71 -6.95 -39.41 -16.66
N LEU A 72 -6.36 -38.34 -17.21
CA LEU A 72 -7.06 -37.40 -18.08
C LEU A 72 -7.41 -38.12 -19.39
N GLN A 73 -8.69 -38.04 -19.80
CA GLN A 73 -9.20 -38.68 -21.01
C GLN A 73 -9.16 -37.73 -22.22
N SER A 74 -8.87 -36.47 -22.00
CA SER A 74 -8.77 -35.43 -23.04
C SER A 74 -7.70 -34.41 -22.68
N SER A 75 -7.22 -33.66 -23.67
CA SER A 75 -6.27 -32.57 -23.51
C SER A 75 -6.86 -31.29 -22.90
N ASN A 76 -8.17 -31.25 -22.67
CA ASN A 76 -8.88 -30.05 -22.22
C ASN A 76 -8.25 -29.37 -20.98
N PHE A 77 -7.67 -30.17 -20.06
CA PHE A 77 -6.99 -29.62 -18.89
C PHE A 77 -5.63 -29.03 -19.26
N GLU A 78 -4.92 -29.61 -20.20
CA GLU A 78 -3.61 -29.11 -20.65
C GLU A 78 -3.80 -27.88 -21.52
N ASP A 79 -4.79 -27.89 -22.40
CA ASP A 79 -5.06 -26.84 -23.40
C ASP A 79 -5.65 -25.56 -22.79
N ILE A 80 -6.27 -25.62 -21.61
CA ILE A 80 -6.79 -24.42 -20.97
C ILE A 80 -5.66 -23.55 -20.44
N ASP A 81 -5.65 -22.29 -20.87
CA ASP A 81 -4.71 -21.30 -20.36
C ASP A 81 -5.05 -20.92 -18.90
N GLU A 82 -4.02 -20.79 -18.06
CA GLU A 82 -4.15 -20.33 -16.68
C GLU A 82 -4.77 -18.93 -16.61
N SER A 83 -4.52 -18.08 -17.60
CA SER A 83 -5.12 -16.75 -17.70
C SER A 83 -6.65 -16.81 -17.70
N LYS A 84 -7.26 -17.77 -18.42
CA LYS A 84 -8.72 -17.94 -18.43
C LYS A 84 -9.28 -18.34 -17.07
N ILE A 85 -8.54 -19.15 -16.31
CA ILE A 85 -8.94 -19.55 -14.96
C ILE A 85 -8.84 -18.32 -14.04
N THR A 86 -7.75 -17.57 -14.13
CA THR A 86 -7.51 -16.34 -13.35
C THR A 86 -8.57 -15.27 -13.65
N GLU A 87 -8.84 -14.99 -14.93
CA GLU A 87 -9.87 -14.05 -15.35
C GLU A 87 -11.26 -14.43 -14.79
N TYR A 88 -11.59 -15.71 -14.88
CA TYR A 88 -12.84 -16.21 -14.33
C TYR A 88 -12.90 -16.01 -12.82
N LEU A 89 -11.87 -16.44 -12.07
CA LEU A 89 -11.85 -16.31 -10.62
C LEU A 89 -11.92 -14.84 -10.19
N ASN A 90 -11.17 -13.95 -10.84
CA ASN A 90 -11.18 -12.51 -10.53
C ASN A 90 -12.51 -11.84 -10.93
N SER A 91 -13.27 -12.42 -11.88
CA SER A 91 -14.60 -11.90 -12.25
C SER A 91 -15.68 -12.23 -11.23
N VAL A 92 -15.49 -13.27 -10.40
CA VAL A 92 -16.50 -13.79 -9.49
C VAL A 92 -16.10 -13.85 -8.03
N PHE A 93 -14.82 -13.64 -7.70
CA PHE A 93 -14.31 -13.64 -6.32
C PHE A 93 -13.40 -12.44 -6.02
N SER A 94 -13.43 -11.99 -4.77
CA SER A 94 -12.53 -10.98 -4.23
C SER A 94 -12.20 -11.34 -2.78
N PRO A 95 -10.95 -11.15 -2.31
CA PRO A 95 -9.74 -10.80 -3.07
C PRO A 95 -9.29 -11.92 -4.00
N GLU A 96 -8.27 -11.64 -4.81
CA GLU A 96 -7.66 -12.58 -5.75
C GLU A 96 -7.24 -13.89 -5.10
N ILE A 97 -7.42 -15.00 -5.82
CA ILE A 97 -7.07 -16.35 -5.35
C ILE A 97 -5.82 -16.81 -6.09
N ASN A 98 -4.77 -17.10 -5.33
CA ASN A 98 -3.54 -17.66 -5.87
C ASN A 98 -3.68 -19.18 -6.04
N PHE A 99 -3.35 -19.68 -7.20
CA PHE A 99 -3.33 -21.09 -7.52
C PHE A 99 -2.20 -21.44 -8.48
N GLU A 100 -1.89 -22.71 -8.57
CA GLU A 100 -0.94 -23.27 -9.53
C GLU A 100 -1.61 -24.42 -10.27
N LYS A 101 -1.47 -24.46 -11.60
CA LYS A 101 -1.98 -25.51 -12.46
C LYS A 101 -0.81 -26.30 -13.03
N PHE A 102 -0.82 -27.61 -12.88
CA PHE A 102 0.22 -28.47 -13.43
C PHE A 102 -0.29 -29.88 -13.71
N THR A 103 0.42 -30.62 -14.55
CA THR A 103 0.17 -32.03 -14.82
C THR A 103 1.29 -32.90 -14.22
N ARG A 104 0.95 -34.11 -13.85
CA ARG A 104 1.91 -35.11 -13.37
C ARG A 104 1.60 -36.46 -13.97
N LYS A 105 2.66 -37.25 -14.26
CA LYS A 105 2.52 -38.64 -14.62
C LYS A 105 2.54 -39.50 -13.36
N VAL A 106 1.46 -40.25 -13.17
CA VAL A 106 1.34 -41.22 -12.07
C VAL A 106 1.20 -42.59 -12.70
N ARG A 107 2.19 -43.46 -12.53
CA ARG A 107 2.30 -44.69 -13.31
C ARG A 107 2.29 -44.35 -14.80
N ASP A 108 1.36 -44.94 -15.56
CA ASP A 108 1.26 -44.69 -17.01
C ASP A 108 0.16 -43.67 -17.38
N LYS A 109 -0.43 -42.99 -16.39
CA LYS A 109 -1.55 -42.07 -16.59
C LYS A 109 -1.14 -40.65 -16.28
N ILE A 110 -1.62 -39.70 -17.09
CA ILE A 110 -1.47 -38.26 -16.85
C ILE A 110 -2.64 -37.83 -16.02
N ILE A 111 -2.39 -37.02 -14.98
CA ILE A 111 -3.37 -36.40 -14.10
C ILE A 111 -3.19 -34.88 -14.13
N GLY A 112 -4.29 -34.14 -13.94
CA GLY A 112 -4.28 -32.70 -13.79
C GLY A 112 -4.39 -32.33 -12.30
N LEU A 113 -3.68 -31.30 -11.90
CA LEU A 113 -3.74 -30.76 -10.53
C LEU A 113 -3.93 -29.25 -10.59
N ILE A 114 -4.84 -28.76 -9.76
CA ILE A 114 -4.92 -27.36 -9.38
C ILE A 114 -4.61 -27.30 -7.90
N PHE A 115 -3.48 -26.70 -7.55
CA PHE A 115 -3.16 -26.38 -6.17
C PHE A 115 -3.63 -24.99 -5.85
N VAL A 116 -4.38 -24.82 -4.77
CA VAL A 116 -4.90 -23.55 -4.31
C VAL A 116 -4.18 -23.15 -3.04
N CYS A 117 -3.58 -21.96 -3.02
CA CYS A 117 -2.95 -21.43 -1.84
C CYS A 117 -3.99 -20.96 -0.81
N GLU A 118 -3.65 -21.07 0.47
CA GLU A 118 -4.43 -20.38 1.51
C GLU A 118 -4.38 -18.86 1.27
N SER A 119 -5.53 -18.20 1.21
CA SER A 119 -5.57 -16.74 1.07
C SER A 119 -5.06 -16.06 2.34
N LEU A 120 -4.15 -15.10 2.16
CA LEU A 120 -3.66 -14.25 3.25
C LEU A 120 -4.72 -13.22 3.65
N ASN A 121 -5.55 -12.82 2.69
CA ASN A 121 -6.60 -11.81 2.88
C ASN A 121 -7.97 -12.50 2.89
N LYS A 122 -8.34 -13.11 4.00
CA LYS A 122 -9.66 -13.73 4.20
C LYS A 122 -10.66 -12.74 4.76
N PRO A 123 -11.92 -12.90 4.43
CA PRO A 123 -12.54 -13.93 3.59
C PRO A 123 -12.46 -13.62 2.09
N VAL A 124 -12.32 -14.66 1.26
CA VAL A 124 -12.58 -14.60 -0.18
C VAL A 124 -14.09 -14.72 -0.37
N ILE A 125 -14.69 -13.69 -0.97
CA ILE A 125 -16.13 -13.52 -1.11
C ILE A 125 -16.53 -13.62 -2.57
N CYS A 126 -17.67 -14.24 -2.86
CA CYS A 126 -18.27 -14.22 -4.20
C CYS A 126 -18.86 -12.84 -4.48
N THR A 127 -18.41 -12.20 -5.56
CA THR A 127 -18.85 -10.85 -5.98
C THR A 127 -19.90 -10.86 -7.06
N LYS A 128 -20.15 -12.03 -7.68
CA LYS A 128 -21.10 -12.18 -8.77
C LYS A 128 -21.68 -13.58 -8.79
N THR A 129 -22.98 -13.70 -8.98
CA THR A 129 -23.67 -14.99 -9.13
C THR A 129 -23.31 -15.64 -10.47
N ASP A 130 -22.98 -16.95 -10.42
CA ASP A 130 -22.75 -17.80 -11.60
C ASP A 130 -23.09 -19.26 -11.21
N ASP A 131 -24.10 -19.86 -11.83
CA ASP A 131 -24.60 -21.22 -11.60
C ASP A 131 -24.59 -21.70 -10.13
N ASP A 132 -23.49 -22.40 -9.75
CA ASP A 132 -23.34 -23.01 -8.43
C ASP A 132 -22.86 -22.05 -7.34
N ILE A 133 -22.58 -20.79 -7.69
CA ILE A 133 -22.07 -19.77 -6.77
C ILE A 133 -23.01 -18.57 -6.73
N LYS A 134 -23.16 -17.97 -5.55
CA LYS A 134 -24.05 -16.82 -5.33
C LYS A 134 -23.27 -15.62 -4.80
N GLU A 135 -23.63 -14.45 -5.28
CA GLU A 135 -23.10 -13.17 -4.81
C GLU A 135 -23.25 -13.04 -3.29
N ALA A 136 -22.27 -12.41 -2.67
CA ALA A 136 -22.13 -12.22 -1.22
C ALA A 136 -21.97 -13.51 -0.40
N GLU A 137 -21.84 -14.67 -1.04
CA GLU A 137 -21.55 -15.91 -0.30
C GLU A 137 -20.04 -16.12 -0.13
N ILE A 138 -19.67 -16.69 1.01
CA ILE A 138 -18.33 -17.14 1.38
C ILE A 138 -18.38 -18.66 1.43
N TYR A 139 -17.59 -19.33 0.59
CA TYR A 139 -17.50 -20.78 0.61
C TYR A 139 -16.33 -21.24 1.48
N TYR A 140 -16.56 -22.31 2.22
CA TYR A 140 -15.59 -22.91 3.13
C TYR A 140 -15.52 -24.42 2.96
N ARG A 141 -14.36 -25.00 3.14
CA ARG A 141 -14.17 -26.45 3.00
C ARG A 141 -14.40 -27.17 4.32
N TYR A 142 -15.52 -27.90 4.42
CA TYR A 142 -15.85 -28.79 5.53
C TYR A 142 -15.55 -30.21 5.12
N ASN A 143 -14.40 -30.75 5.58
CA ASN A 143 -13.91 -32.06 5.13
C ASN A 143 -13.99 -32.19 3.60
N ALA A 144 -14.87 -33.06 3.09
CA ALA A 144 -15.02 -33.30 1.65
C ALA A 144 -16.06 -32.41 0.95
N ARG A 145 -16.63 -31.40 1.62
CA ARG A 145 -17.71 -30.56 1.08
C ARG A 145 -17.33 -29.10 1.05
N SER A 146 -17.57 -28.45 -0.07
CA SER A 146 -17.48 -26.99 -0.22
C SER A 146 -18.88 -26.39 -0.04
N GLU A 147 -19.13 -25.80 1.11
CA GLU A 147 -20.43 -25.27 1.51
C GLU A 147 -20.30 -23.79 1.89
N LYS A 148 -21.42 -23.09 1.99
CA LYS A 148 -21.48 -21.75 2.58
C LYS A 148 -20.89 -21.79 3.99
N ILE A 149 -20.06 -20.81 4.30
CA ILE A 149 -19.41 -20.70 5.62
C ILE A 149 -20.43 -20.60 6.74
N LYS A 150 -20.17 -21.28 7.85
CA LYS A 150 -20.97 -21.17 9.06
C LYS A 150 -20.41 -20.10 9.99
N TYR A 151 -21.24 -19.64 10.89
CA TYR A 151 -20.88 -18.56 11.81
C TYR A 151 -19.58 -18.77 12.61
N PRO A 152 -19.29 -19.96 13.17
CA PRO A 152 -18.07 -20.17 13.94
C PRO A 152 -16.78 -19.97 13.15
N GLU A 153 -16.73 -20.46 11.90
CA GLU A 153 -15.57 -20.32 11.04
C GLU A 153 -15.40 -18.90 10.56
N LEU A 154 -16.51 -18.24 10.18
CA LEU A 154 -16.49 -16.82 9.81
C LEU A 154 -16.00 -15.95 10.97
N ARG A 155 -16.51 -16.18 12.17
CA ARG A 155 -16.07 -15.48 13.38
C ARG A 155 -14.58 -15.68 13.63
N THR A 156 -14.11 -16.94 13.51
CA THR A 156 -12.69 -17.27 13.67
C THR A 156 -11.79 -16.54 12.64
N MET A 157 -12.26 -16.42 11.39
CA MET A 157 -11.50 -15.66 10.36
C MET A 157 -11.37 -14.19 10.75
N ILE A 158 -12.48 -13.55 11.12
CA ILE A 158 -12.51 -12.14 11.51
C ILE A 158 -11.62 -11.90 12.74
N ASP A 159 -11.74 -12.76 13.75
CA ASP A 159 -10.96 -12.63 14.98
C ASP A 159 -9.45 -12.84 14.72
N LYS A 160 -9.06 -13.74 13.80
CA LYS A 160 -7.66 -13.89 13.39
C LYS A 160 -7.10 -12.65 12.71
N THR A 161 -7.85 -12.05 11.79
CA THR A 161 -7.43 -10.82 11.11
C THR A 161 -7.23 -9.69 12.12
N ARG A 162 -8.19 -9.48 13.01
CA ARG A 162 -8.09 -8.49 14.10
C ARG A 162 -6.89 -8.74 15.00
N GLU A 163 -6.63 -9.99 15.34
CA GLU A 163 -5.50 -10.36 16.20
C GLU A 163 -4.14 -10.12 15.49
N GLN A 164 -4.06 -10.34 14.18
CA GLN A 164 -2.87 -10.02 13.39
C GLN A 164 -2.62 -8.52 13.37
N GLU A 165 -3.63 -7.72 13.05
CA GLU A 165 -3.55 -6.26 13.09
C GLU A 165 -3.14 -5.76 14.48
N ARG A 166 -3.77 -6.31 15.54
CA ARG A 166 -3.42 -5.97 16.92
C ARG A 166 -1.96 -6.29 17.24
N LYS A 167 -1.46 -7.45 16.81
CA LYS A 167 -0.06 -7.82 17.02
C LYS A 167 0.91 -6.90 16.29
N GLU A 168 0.58 -6.45 15.09
CA GLU A 168 1.40 -5.48 14.35
C GLU A 168 1.42 -4.13 15.07
N TRP A 169 0.27 -3.62 15.50
CA TRP A 169 0.20 -2.42 16.30
C TRP A 169 0.99 -2.54 17.61
N MET A 170 0.89 -3.65 18.31
CA MET A 170 1.64 -3.88 19.55
C MET A 170 3.16 -3.86 19.30
N LYS A 171 3.64 -4.43 18.19
CA LYS A 171 5.07 -4.34 17.82
C LYS A 171 5.50 -2.89 17.57
N HIS A 172 4.67 -2.08 16.93
CA HIS A 172 4.97 -0.66 16.73
C HIS A 172 5.00 0.09 18.08
N MET A 173 4.02 -0.15 18.94
CA MET A 173 3.97 0.45 20.27
C MET A 173 5.17 0.05 21.14
N GLU A 174 5.59 -1.20 21.10
CA GLU A 174 6.80 -1.68 21.78
C GLU A 174 8.05 -0.95 21.29
N ARG A 175 8.21 -0.79 19.97
CA ARG A 175 9.33 -0.02 19.41
C ARG A 175 9.30 1.44 19.86
N ILE A 176 8.15 2.09 19.84
CA ILE A 176 7.98 3.47 20.31
C ILE A 176 8.33 3.56 21.81
N SER A 177 7.90 2.60 22.63
CA SER A 177 8.20 2.53 24.04
C SER A 177 9.70 2.41 24.33
N HIS A 178 10.43 1.61 23.55
CA HIS A 178 11.88 1.45 23.68
C HIS A 178 12.66 2.71 23.29
N ILE A 179 12.22 3.44 22.28
CA ILE A 179 12.87 4.67 21.79
C ILE A 179 12.47 5.87 22.65
N GLY A 180 11.27 5.84 23.20
CA GLY A 180 10.59 6.94 23.86
C GLY A 180 9.75 7.75 22.87
N PRO A 181 8.54 8.19 23.26
CA PRO A 181 7.65 8.93 22.39
C PRO A 181 8.24 10.26 21.91
N THR A 182 9.02 10.95 22.76
CA THR A 182 9.70 12.20 22.42
C THR A 182 10.81 12.05 21.39
N ASN A 183 11.37 10.84 21.25
CA ASN A 183 12.44 10.52 20.28
C ASN A 183 11.92 9.80 19.04
N THR A 184 10.61 9.69 18.89
CA THR A 184 9.97 8.99 17.77
C THR A 184 9.38 9.99 16.80
N ALA A 185 9.54 9.72 15.50
CA ALA A 185 8.89 10.48 14.44
C ALA A 185 8.21 9.53 13.44
N ILE A 186 7.10 9.96 12.89
CA ILE A 186 6.33 9.21 11.90
C ILE A 186 6.64 9.75 10.51
N LEU A 187 7.08 8.86 9.61
CA LEU A 187 7.27 9.18 8.20
C LEU A 187 6.02 8.82 7.39
N ASP A 188 5.31 9.82 6.90
CA ASP A 188 4.30 9.65 5.87
C ASP A 188 5.00 9.59 4.50
N ILE A 189 5.14 8.37 3.97
CA ILE A 189 5.83 8.13 2.68
C ILE A 189 5.05 8.76 1.53
N SER A 190 3.72 8.81 1.60
CA SER A 190 2.86 9.35 0.54
C SER A 190 3.00 10.86 0.39
N LYS A 191 3.26 11.56 1.48
CA LYS A 191 3.42 13.03 1.53
C LYS A 191 4.86 13.47 1.67
N GLY A 192 5.81 12.55 1.89
CA GLY A 192 7.20 12.88 2.18
C GLY A 192 7.37 13.70 3.46
N LYS A 193 6.56 13.45 4.48
CA LYS A 193 6.50 14.22 5.70
C LYS A 193 6.91 13.37 6.90
N ILE A 194 7.88 13.82 7.67
CA ILE A 194 8.24 13.22 8.96
C ILE A 194 7.75 14.17 10.05
N GLU A 195 6.89 13.70 10.93
CA GLU A 195 6.36 14.45 12.07
C GLU A 195 6.88 13.87 13.37
N GLY A 196 7.39 14.72 14.23
CA GLY A 196 7.85 14.39 15.58
C GLY A 196 7.74 15.59 16.52
N GLU A 197 8.02 15.39 17.80
CA GLU A 197 7.93 16.46 18.80
C GLU A 197 8.86 17.65 18.49
N GLY A 198 10.01 17.41 17.85
CA GLY A 198 10.97 18.45 17.44
C GLY A 198 10.60 19.21 16.16
N GLY A 199 9.45 18.92 15.55
CA GLY A 199 8.99 19.59 14.34
C GLY A 199 8.70 18.66 13.17
N THR A 200 8.55 19.25 11.99
CA THR A 200 8.24 18.53 10.74
C THR A 200 9.40 18.60 9.76
N LEU A 201 9.85 17.46 9.27
CA LEU A 201 10.83 17.31 8.21
C LEU A 201 10.12 16.94 6.89
N LEU A 202 10.37 17.71 5.84
CA LEU A 202 9.83 17.42 4.51
C LEU A 202 10.90 16.78 3.62
N ILE A 203 10.56 15.65 3.01
CA ILE A 203 11.43 14.92 2.09
C ILE A 203 10.86 15.05 0.68
N ASP A 204 11.72 15.34 -0.30
CA ASP A 204 11.33 15.41 -1.70
C ASP A 204 10.85 14.04 -2.22
N GLU A 205 9.74 14.00 -2.97
CA GLU A 205 9.17 12.77 -3.53
C GLU A 205 10.18 11.97 -4.38
N LYS A 206 11.03 12.68 -5.13
CA LYS A 206 12.08 12.04 -5.94
C LYS A 206 13.17 11.40 -5.08
N LEU A 207 13.36 11.89 -3.86
CA LEU A 207 14.32 11.32 -2.92
C LEU A 207 13.73 10.10 -2.22
N ILE A 208 12.44 10.11 -1.88
CA ILE A 208 11.76 8.97 -1.25
C ILE A 208 11.88 7.71 -2.10
N SER A 209 11.69 7.84 -3.42
CA SER A 209 11.81 6.70 -4.34
C SER A 209 13.21 6.09 -4.42
N LYS A 210 14.25 6.87 -4.05
CA LYS A 210 15.66 6.44 -4.01
C LYS A 210 16.12 5.97 -2.62
N MET A 211 15.29 6.19 -1.58
CA MET A 211 15.64 5.80 -0.21
C MET A 211 15.49 4.30 -0.01
N THR A 212 16.55 3.67 0.49
CA THR A 212 16.51 2.28 0.92
C THR A 212 16.28 2.22 2.42
N PHE A 213 15.18 1.58 2.84
CA PHE A 213 14.90 1.38 4.26
C PHE A 213 15.55 0.09 4.73
N ILE A 214 16.41 0.17 5.74
CA ILE A 214 17.01 -1.01 6.37
C ILE A 214 16.02 -1.52 7.41
N LYS A 215 15.50 -2.75 7.22
CA LYS A 215 14.53 -3.37 8.15
C LYS A 215 15.13 -3.69 9.52
N GLU A 216 16.44 -3.88 9.61
CA GLU A 216 17.16 -4.17 10.87
C GLU A 216 18.47 -3.38 10.90
N GLY A 217 18.60 -2.52 11.90
CA GLY A 217 19.85 -1.85 12.25
C GLY A 217 20.26 -2.20 13.68
N LYS A 218 21.47 -2.68 13.90
CA LYS A 218 22.06 -2.75 15.24
C LYS A 218 22.52 -1.36 15.62
N PHE A 219 21.74 -0.65 16.44
CA PHE A 219 22.15 0.61 17.04
C PHE A 219 23.03 0.32 18.26
N LYS A 220 24.18 0.96 18.35
CA LYS A 220 24.97 0.95 19.59
C LYS A 220 24.23 1.75 20.67
N LYS A 221 24.22 1.23 21.91
CA LYS A 221 23.56 1.85 23.06
C LYS A 221 24.20 3.18 23.52
N GLU A 222 25.36 3.53 23.00
CA GLU A 222 26.13 4.71 23.40
C GLU A 222 26.36 5.59 22.16
N GLY A 223 25.83 6.82 22.20
CA GLY A 223 25.99 7.84 21.17
C GLY A 223 24.74 8.70 21.00
N LYS A 224 24.91 9.90 20.41
CA LYS A 224 23.77 10.74 20.04
C LYS A 224 22.93 10.00 19.01
N PRO A 225 21.58 10.07 19.07
CA PRO A 225 20.72 9.44 18.09
C PRO A 225 21.04 10.00 16.69
N VAL A 226 21.38 9.12 15.77
CA VAL A 226 21.70 9.49 14.39
C VAL A 226 20.67 8.84 13.48
N LEU A 227 19.94 9.66 12.74
CA LEU A 227 19.16 9.20 11.60
C LEU A 227 20.14 8.89 10.48
N LYS A 228 20.42 7.61 10.23
CA LYS A 228 21.26 7.19 9.11
C LYS A 228 20.42 7.11 7.85
N LEU A 229 20.49 8.15 7.03
CA LEU A 229 19.99 8.13 5.67
C LEU A 229 21.06 7.50 4.78
N VAL A 230 20.69 6.46 4.02
CA VAL A 230 21.56 5.81 3.06
C VAL A 230 21.20 6.34 1.67
N GLY A 231 22.07 7.20 1.12
CA GLY A 231 21.89 7.85 -0.18
C GLY A 231 22.68 9.17 -0.23
N ASP A 232 22.79 9.79 -1.40
CA ASP A 232 23.36 11.12 -1.56
C ASP A 232 22.39 12.18 -1.01
N VAL A 233 22.38 12.31 0.31
CA VAL A 233 21.60 13.35 0.99
C VAL A 233 22.47 14.59 1.10
N LYS A 234 22.20 15.57 0.25
CA LYS A 234 22.80 16.90 0.39
C LYS A 234 21.87 17.74 1.26
N PRO A 235 22.33 18.23 2.43
CA PRO A 235 21.52 19.12 3.25
C PRO A 235 21.19 20.38 2.44
N ALA A 236 19.92 20.74 2.35
CA ALA A 236 19.54 22.05 1.85
C ALA A 236 20.15 23.09 2.77
N ILE A 237 20.94 24.01 2.23
CA ILE A 237 21.48 25.13 3.00
C ILE A 237 20.27 26.00 3.39
N VAL A 238 19.83 25.84 4.62
CA VAL A 238 18.85 26.76 5.22
C VAL A 238 19.66 28.02 5.50
N THR A 239 19.48 29.05 4.65
CA THR A 239 19.99 30.38 4.94
C THR A 239 19.43 30.78 6.31
N LYS A 240 20.32 31.07 7.26
CA LYS A 240 19.96 31.55 8.59
C LYS A 240 19.11 32.82 8.47
N GLY A 241 17.84 32.68 8.53
CA GLY A 241 16.86 33.76 8.55
C GLY A 241 15.60 33.17 9.13
N ILE A 242 15.51 33.21 10.46
CA ILE A 242 14.28 33.01 11.24
C ILE A 242 13.51 31.75 10.81
N VAL A 243 14.01 30.60 11.16
CA VAL A 243 13.21 29.39 11.18
C VAL A 243 13.11 28.97 12.65
N ASP A 244 12.19 29.62 13.32
CA ASP A 244 11.73 29.19 14.63
C ASP A 244 10.54 28.23 14.49
N VAL A 245 10.47 27.55 13.34
CA VAL A 245 9.45 26.52 13.06
C VAL A 245 10.12 25.39 12.34
N GLY A 246 10.28 24.29 13.05
CA GLY A 246 11.09 23.14 12.74
C GLY A 246 10.77 22.36 11.46
N HIS A 247 10.70 23.04 10.32
CA HIS A 247 10.57 22.39 9.03
C HIS A 247 11.91 22.36 8.30
N VAL A 248 12.54 21.19 8.23
CA VAL A 248 13.72 20.95 7.41
C VAL A 248 13.31 20.14 6.17
N ARG A 249 13.67 20.62 5.00
CA ARG A 249 13.44 19.90 3.74
C ARG A 249 14.71 19.19 3.30
N ILE A 250 14.60 17.92 3.03
CA ILE A 250 15.64 17.13 2.37
C ILE A 250 15.31 17.06 0.88
N THR A 251 16.20 17.54 0.01
CA THR A 251 16.05 17.53 -1.44
C THR A 251 17.37 17.11 -2.10
N ASP A 252 17.28 16.44 -3.22
CA ASP A 252 18.43 16.08 -4.06
C ASP A 252 18.96 17.24 -4.90
N ASN A 253 18.21 18.34 -5.00
CA ASN A 253 18.61 19.54 -5.72
C ASN A 253 18.58 20.78 -4.80
N PRO A 254 19.69 21.09 -4.11
CA PRO A 254 19.76 22.21 -3.17
C PRO A 254 19.65 23.61 -3.82
N ALA A 255 19.83 23.72 -5.15
CA ALA A 255 19.73 24.98 -5.85
C ALA A 255 18.29 25.51 -5.95
N TYR A 256 17.29 24.65 -5.82
CA TYR A 256 15.86 25.01 -5.94
C TYR A 256 15.04 24.40 -4.82
N PRO A 257 15.04 24.98 -3.62
CA PRO A 257 14.16 24.55 -2.55
C PRO A 257 12.72 24.89 -2.98
N ALA A 258 12.05 23.94 -3.64
CA ALA A 258 10.65 24.06 -3.96
C ALA A 258 9.88 23.92 -2.63
N ILE A 259 9.72 25.04 -1.90
CA ILE A 259 8.80 25.12 -0.76
C ILE A 259 7.42 24.84 -1.33
N ARG A 260 6.70 23.82 -0.80
CA ARG A 260 5.33 23.54 -1.24
C ARG A 260 4.49 24.83 -1.08
N GLU A 261 3.55 25.03 -2.00
CA GLU A 261 2.69 26.22 -1.99
C GLU A 261 1.93 26.39 -0.67
N GLU A 262 1.55 25.27 -0.06
CA GLU A 262 0.93 25.22 1.28
C GLU A 262 1.79 25.86 2.37
N THR A 263 3.08 25.57 2.42
CA THR A 263 4.00 26.13 3.42
C THR A 263 4.24 27.61 3.20
N ILE A 264 4.30 28.07 1.94
CA ILE A 264 4.40 29.49 1.65
C ILE A 264 3.11 30.23 2.09
N LEU A 265 1.93 29.66 1.80
CA LEU A 265 0.65 30.27 2.15
C LEU A 265 0.41 30.28 3.67
N GLU A 266 0.97 29.34 4.43
CA GLU A 266 0.87 29.34 5.88
C GLU A 266 1.63 30.52 6.53
N TYR A 267 2.87 30.80 6.11
CA TYR A 267 3.72 31.87 6.69
C TYR A 267 3.63 33.18 5.93
N TYR A 268 3.31 33.14 4.65
CA TYR A 268 3.18 34.29 3.77
C TYR A 268 1.82 34.27 3.06
N PRO A 269 0.71 34.44 3.82
CA PRO A 269 -0.64 34.25 3.29
C PRO A 269 -1.09 35.37 2.34
N LEU A 270 -0.34 36.47 2.30
CA LEU A 270 -0.70 37.66 1.51
C LEU A 270 0.05 37.59 0.17
N ASP A 271 -0.69 37.44 -0.93
CA ASP A 271 -0.21 37.77 -2.26
C ASP A 271 -0.33 39.29 -2.53
N TYR A 272 0.14 39.73 -3.69
CA TYR A 272 0.07 41.15 -4.07
C TYR A 272 -1.33 41.75 -3.97
N ARG A 273 -2.37 41.02 -4.37
CA ARG A 273 -3.77 41.50 -4.34
C ARG A 273 -4.26 41.58 -2.91
N LYS A 274 -4.07 40.58 -2.12
CA LYS A 274 -4.47 40.55 -0.70
C LYS A 274 -3.74 41.62 0.10
N LEU A 275 -2.42 41.77 -0.09
CA LEU A 275 -1.65 42.83 0.58
C LEU A 275 -2.17 44.23 0.23
N THR A 276 -2.36 44.52 -1.06
CA THR A 276 -2.83 45.83 -1.48
C THR A 276 -4.26 46.13 -1.02
N ALA A 277 -5.13 45.11 -0.94
CA ALA A 277 -6.48 45.28 -0.38
C ALA A 277 -6.41 45.64 1.11
N LEU A 278 -5.63 44.90 1.90
CA LEU A 278 -5.43 45.11 3.33
C LEU A 278 -4.82 46.49 3.62
N LEU A 279 -3.83 46.91 2.83
CA LEU A 279 -3.24 48.25 2.98
C LEU A 279 -4.23 49.40 2.64
N ARG A 280 -5.12 49.21 1.66
CA ARG A 280 -6.18 50.17 1.36
C ARG A 280 -7.23 50.29 2.47
N GLU A 281 -7.53 49.20 3.11
CA GLU A 281 -8.45 49.17 4.26
C GLU A 281 -7.85 49.89 5.47
N ARG A 282 -6.57 49.61 5.75
CA ARG A 282 -5.88 50.09 6.96
C ARG A 282 -5.43 51.52 6.89
N TYR A 283 -5.06 52.04 5.70
CA TYR A 283 -4.49 53.39 5.56
C TYR A 283 -5.35 54.30 4.69
N SER A 284 -5.54 55.55 5.18
CA SER A 284 -6.38 56.54 4.47
C SER A 284 -5.70 57.14 3.24
N ASP A 285 -4.38 57.27 3.27
CA ASP A 285 -3.53 57.85 2.24
C ASP A 285 -2.81 56.85 1.34
N PHE A 286 -3.13 55.55 1.46
CA PHE A 286 -2.49 54.53 0.69
C PHE A 286 -2.85 54.57 -0.80
N LYS A 287 -1.83 54.69 -1.64
CA LYS A 287 -1.94 54.59 -3.10
C LYS A 287 -0.83 53.69 -3.66
N ILE A 288 -1.21 52.88 -4.67
CA ILE A 288 -0.24 52.09 -5.40
C ILE A 288 0.55 53.03 -6.31
N GLY A 289 1.80 53.32 -5.97
CA GLY A 289 2.67 54.25 -6.69
C GLY A 289 4.14 54.00 -6.36
N ARG A 290 5.00 54.93 -6.74
CA ARG A 290 6.47 54.82 -6.55
C ARG A 290 6.85 54.53 -5.11
N LYS A 291 6.20 55.15 -4.13
CA LYS A 291 6.44 54.93 -2.68
C LYS A 291 6.18 53.47 -2.29
N TYR A 292 5.02 52.92 -2.66
CA TYR A 292 4.70 51.52 -2.39
C TYR A 292 5.66 50.54 -3.07
N HIS A 293 5.95 50.75 -4.35
CA HIS A 293 6.86 49.87 -5.08
C HIS A 293 8.29 49.96 -4.57
N GLY A 294 8.75 51.14 -4.09
CA GLY A 294 10.04 51.30 -3.42
C GLY A 294 10.14 50.46 -2.16
N ILE A 295 9.20 50.62 -1.22
CA ILE A 295 9.16 49.84 0.02
C ILE A 295 9.13 48.32 -0.27
N ARG A 296 8.27 47.91 -1.22
CA ARG A 296 8.18 46.49 -1.61
C ARG A 296 9.49 45.97 -2.16
N LYS A 297 10.22 46.79 -2.96
CA LYS A 297 11.52 46.39 -3.54
C LYS A 297 12.58 46.22 -2.46
N GLU A 298 12.59 47.09 -1.45
CA GLU A 298 13.53 46.98 -0.31
C GLU A 298 13.26 45.73 0.54
N LEU A 299 11.98 45.36 0.69
CA LEU A 299 11.57 44.18 1.44
C LEU A 299 11.72 42.84 0.66
N ARG A 300 11.95 42.94 -0.65
CA ARG A 300 12.16 41.76 -1.51
C ARG A 300 13.45 41.06 -1.13
N GLY A 301 13.35 39.83 -0.66
CA GLY A 301 14.48 39.07 -0.13
C GLY A 301 14.68 39.17 1.38
N CYS A 302 13.91 40.04 2.08
CA CYS A 302 13.84 40.02 3.51
C CYS A 302 12.91 38.87 3.95
N GLY A 303 13.52 37.73 4.35
CA GLY A 303 12.80 36.49 4.67
C GLY A 303 11.76 36.63 5.80
N GLN A 304 11.82 37.69 6.60
CA GLN A 304 10.83 37.97 7.63
C GLN A 304 9.48 38.44 7.05
N TYR A 305 9.52 39.24 5.96
CA TYR A 305 8.33 39.92 5.44
C TYR A 305 7.89 39.45 4.04
N CYS A 306 8.84 38.97 3.25
CA CYS A 306 8.59 38.64 1.83
C CYS A 306 9.33 37.41 1.39
N LYS A 307 8.63 36.53 0.68
CA LYS A 307 9.18 35.37 -0.02
C LYS A 307 8.85 35.45 -1.50
N THR A 308 9.88 35.39 -2.34
CA THR A 308 9.71 35.39 -3.80
C THR A 308 9.80 33.98 -4.33
N ARG A 309 8.82 33.57 -5.14
CA ARG A 309 8.80 32.28 -5.83
C ARG A 309 8.92 32.48 -7.33
N LEU A 310 9.82 31.74 -7.97
CA LEU A 310 9.87 31.64 -9.43
C LEU A 310 8.65 30.86 -9.93
N LEU A 311 8.03 31.32 -11.01
CA LEU A 311 6.92 30.60 -11.66
C LEU A 311 7.45 29.36 -12.38
N ASP A 312 8.65 29.43 -12.94
CA ASP A 312 9.39 28.32 -13.52
C ASP A 312 10.70 28.13 -12.76
N PRO A 313 10.82 27.09 -11.93
CA PRO A 313 12.04 26.79 -11.16
C PRO A 313 13.27 26.49 -12.03
N SER A 314 13.06 26.06 -13.27
CA SER A 314 14.15 25.76 -14.22
C SER A 314 14.76 27.00 -14.86
N ASN A 315 14.07 28.15 -14.77
CA ASN A 315 14.51 29.41 -15.32
C ASN A 315 14.74 30.48 -14.24
N PRO A 316 15.97 30.66 -13.74
CA PRO A 316 16.30 31.62 -12.68
C PRO A 316 16.01 33.08 -13.02
N LYS A 317 15.94 33.41 -14.32
CA LYS A 317 15.63 34.75 -14.82
C LYS A 317 14.15 34.91 -15.21
N GLY A 318 13.34 33.88 -14.95
CA GLY A 318 11.93 33.86 -15.30
C GLY A 318 11.05 34.73 -14.38
N SER A 319 9.77 34.75 -14.69
CA SER A 319 8.78 35.50 -13.91
C SER A 319 8.69 34.95 -12.49
N SER A 320 8.58 35.85 -11.53
CA SER A 320 8.49 35.52 -10.09
C SER A 320 7.25 36.16 -9.44
N LYS A 321 6.75 35.49 -8.39
CA LYS A 321 5.62 35.98 -7.59
C LYS A 321 6.07 36.16 -6.14
N ASP A 322 5.74 37.32 -5.57
CA ASP A 322 6.04 37.64 -4.18
C ASP A 322 4.85 37.27 -3.29
N PHE A 323 5.14 36.69 -2.13
CA PHE A 323 4.21 36.39 -1.05
C PHE A 323 4.69 37.07 0.22
N PHE A 324 3.75 37.55 1.06
CA PHE A 324 4.06 38.40 2.20
C PHE A 324 3.47 37.84 3.49
N SER A 325 4.20 37.98 4.59
CA SER A 325 3.69 37.71 5.92
C SER A 325 2.74 38.82 6.40
N HIS A 326 1.90 38.53 7.40
CA HIS A 326 1.05 39.56 8.01
C HIS A 326 1.87 40.67 8.68
N ASP A 327 3.07 40.37 9.16
CA ASP A 327 3.96 41.31 9.85
C ASP A 327 4.45 42.46 8.95
N ILE A 328 4.40 42.24 7.61
CA ILE A 328 4.76 43.30 6.66
C ILE A 328 3.93 44.57 6.85
N VAL A 329 2.70 44.48 7.35
CA VAL A 329 1.83 45.59 7.58
C VAL A 329 2.41 46.60 8.56
N SER A 330 3.13 46.11 9.58
CA SER A 330 3.81 46.96 10.57
C SER A 330 4.91 47.82 9.96
N VAL A 331 5.52 47.39 8.87
CA VAL A 331 6.52 48.20 8.14
C VAL A 331 5.86 49.39 7.48
N PHE A 332 4.64 49.23 6.94
CA PHE A 332 3.89 50.30 6.29
C PHE A 332 3.35 51.33 7.29
N ASP A 333 3.19 50.98 8.59
CA ASP A 333 2.82 51.91 9.65
C ASP A 333 3.77 53.13 9.75
N LYS A 334 5.02 52.97 9.31
CA LYS A 334 6.03 54.05 9.28
C LYS A 334 5.84 55.04 8.11
N TYR A 335 5.09 54.64 7.09
CA TYR A 335 5.03 55.37 5.83
C TYR A 335 3.64 55.89 5.47
N TYR A 336 2.59 55.40 6.11
CA TYR A 336 1.19 55.75 5.79
C TYR A 336 0.40 56.04 7.07
N THR A 337 -0.65 56.84 6.93
CA THR A 337 -1.51 57.26 8.01
C THR A 337 -2.63 56.23 8.21
N LYS A 338 -2.73 55.67 9.42
CA LYS A 338 -3.81 54.74 9.76
C LYS A 338 -5.17 55.42 9.66
N ARG A 339 -6.16 54.72 9.19
CA ARG A 339 -7.55 55.16 9.35
C ARG A 339 -7.91 55.04 10.82
N VAL A 340 -8.54 56.10 11.33
CA VAL A 340 -9.10 56.16 12.70
C VAL A 340 -10.39 55.35 12.74
#